data_2c219e21cf821d1a8631ff9e3d0f9512
#
_entry.id   2c219e21cf821d1a8631ff9e3d0f9512
#
_cell.length_a   1.000
_cell.length_b   1.000
_cell.length_c   1.000
_cell.angle_alpha   90.00
_cell.angle_beta   90.00
_cell.angle_gamma   90.00
#
_symmetry.space_group_name_H-M   'P 1'
#
loop_
_entity.id
_entity.type
_entity.pdbx_description
1 polymer ?
#
loop_
_entity_poly.entity_id
_entity_poly.type
_entity_poly.pdbx_seq_one_letter_code
_entity_poly.pdbx_strand_id
1 'polypeptide(L)'
;MCIRDSRKSGPVGGEQKVRAAEVMPLVLDGYAEPEPEAQLEAYAREVGLLRDVEDRPCYTVMVSTLLSREGANRTTPSFAASIDRLAAKYLRSVSFFSGGKVVTVLLGNPSDFEEYLHILADELPQMARRALDGRCRMGISRMVRSLASLHGAYREAVEALRQGEHSGEGAQFVRDLAPAAQGGELLCQRALELLDQRYMDADLSLVSLSGMLDVSPNHLSACIKKYAGDTFINILIRRRMEAGRELVTGTELKLQEISRRCGYTDQHYFSYCFKKYCGESPNAMRRRLSAERTGEGA
;
A
#
# COMPACT_ATOMS: atom_id res chain seq x y z
N MET A 1 -24.35 9.50 -28.67
CA MET A 1 -25.60 8.76 -28.42
C MET A 1 -25.42 7.94 -27.16
N CYS A 2 -25.97 8.47 -26.10
CA CYS A 2 -26.28 7.94 -24.77
C CYS A 2 -25.31 6.95 -24.07
N ILE A 3 -24.52 7.52 -23.23
CA ILE A 3 -23.96 6.89 -22.02
C ILE A 3 -25.14 6.80 -21.02
N ARG A 4 -25.55 5.59 -20.68
CA ARG A 4 -26.56 5.37 -19.64
C ARG A 4 -25.95 5.41 -18.27
N ASP A 5 -26.27 6.46 -17.54
CA ASP A 5 -26.20 6.58 -16.09
C ASP A 5 -26.87 5.38 -15.39
N SER A 6 -26.08 4.66 -14.60
CA SER A 6 -26.59 3.66 -13.64
C SER A 6 -26.28 4.14 -12.21
N ARG A 7 -26.68 5.38 -11.90
CA ARG A 7 -26.79 5.85 -10.52
C ARG A 7 -28.24 6.05 -10.21
N LYS A 8 -28.85 5.09 -9.50
CA LYS A 8 -29.98 5.28 -8.56
C LYS A 8 -30.43 3.91 -8.03
N SER A 9 -29.86 3.49 -6.91
CA SER A 9 -30.62 2.78 -5.89
C SER A 9 -30.40 3.56 -4.60
N GLY A 10 -31.43 4.32 -4.23
CA GLY A 10 -31.51 5.08 -3.00
C GLY A 10 -31.58 4.15 -1.77
N PRO A 11 -31.40 4.69 -0.57
CA PRO A 11 -31.31 3.90 0.65
C PRO A 11 -32.72 3.38 1.02
N VAL A 12 -32.93 2.09 0.86
CA VAL A 12 -34.08 1.40 1.42
C VAL A 12 -33.55 0.51 2.56
N GLY A 13 -34.00 0.79 3.77
CA GLY A 13 -33.76 0.00 4.97
C GLY A 13 -32.86 0.76 5.95
N GLY A 14 -33.40 1.02 7.15
CA GLY A 14 -32.67 1.64 8.25
C GLY A 14 -31.37 0.87 8.51
N GLU A 15 -30.24 1.54 8.41
CA GLU A 15 -28.93 0.96 8.72
C GLU A 15 -28.95 0.52 10.18
N GLN A 16 -29.00 -0.79 10.40
CA GLN A 16 -28.86 -1.38 11.71
C GLN A 16 -27.42 -1.10 12.16
N LYS A 17 -27.28 -0.15 13.08
CA LYS A 17 -25.98 0.27 13.58
C LYS A 17 -25.36 -0.89 14.35
N VAL A 18 -24.24 -1.41 13.84
CA VAL A 18 -23.50 -2.49 14.51
C VAL A 18 -23.15 -2.06 15.93
N ARG A 19 -23.46 -2.91 16.91
CA ARG A 19 -23.13 -2.63 18.30
C ARG A 19 -21.69 -3.04 18.58
N ALA A 20 -20.83 -2.08 18.78
CA ALA A 20 -19.40 -2.29 19.03
C ALA A 20 -19.13 -3.26 20.20
N ALA A 21 -19.97 -3.22 21.25
CA ALA A 21 -19.87 -4.11 22.40
C ALA A 21 -20.07 -5.60 22.06
N GLU A 22 -20.83 -5.89 21.01
CA GLU A 22 -21.12 -7.26 20.57
C GLU A 22 -20.02 -7.82 19.66
N VAL A 23 -19.25 -6.96 19.00
CA VAL A 23 -18.10 -7.36 18.18
C VAL A 23 -16.82 -7.53 19.00
N MET A 24 -16.75 -6.85 20.15
CA MET A 24 -15.56 -6.84 21.00
C MET A 24 -15.08 -8.24 21.43
N PRO A 25 -15.95 -9.19 21.86
CA PRO A 25 -15.50 -10.54 22.24
C PRO A 25 -14.86 -11.30 21.09
N LEU A 26 -15.38 -11.16 19.86
CA LEU A 26 -14.81 -11.81 18.65
C LEU A 26 -13.35 -11.42 18.42
N VAL A 27 -12.99 -10.20 18.83
CA VAL A 27 -11.69 -9.60 18.57
C VAL A 27 -10.73 -9.73 19.73
N LEU A 28 -11.19 -9.47 20.96
CA LEU A 28 -10.31 -9.39 22.14
C LEU A 28 -10.08 -10.74 22.82
N ASP A 29 -11.14 -11.53 22.99
CA ASP A 29 -11.07 -12.72 23.86
C ASP A 29 -10.59 -13.96 23.09
N GLY A 30 -10.85 -14.00 21.77
CA GLY A 30 -10.63 -15.21 20.97
C GLY A 30 -11.57 -16.35 21.41
N TYR A 31 -11.44 -17.47 20.74
CA TYR A 31 -12.18 -18.68 21.13
C TYR A 31 -11.21 -19.68 21.76
N ALA A 32 -11.56 -20.20 22.92
CA ALA A 32 -10.80 -21.25 23.61
C ALA A 32 -10.80 -22.55 22.78
N GLU A 33 -11.88 -22.81 22.04
CA GLU A 33 -12.01 -23.85 21.02
C GLU A 33 -12.45 -23.22 19.70
N PRO A 34 -12.05 -23.76 18.54
CA PRO A 34 -12.44 -23.20 17.24
C PRO A 34 -13.96 -23.38 17.05
N GLU A 35 -14.68 -22.29 17.15
CA GLU A 35 -16.11 -22.25 16.80
C GLU A 35 -16.27 -22.48 15.29
N PRO A 36 -17.28 -23.25 14.86
CA PRO A 36 -17.57 -23.41 13.45
C PRO A 36 -17.83 -22.06 12.78
N GLU A 37 -17.19 -21.79 11.66
CA GLU A 37 -17.31 -20.50 10.92
C GLU A 37 -18.78 -20.14 10.66
N ALA A 38 -19.65 -21.13 10.40
CA ALA A 38 -21.08 -20.91 10.19
C ALA A 38 -21.80 -20.30 11.42
N GLN A 39 -21.38 -20.63 12.65
CA GLN A 39 -21.93 -20.04 13.87
C GLN A 39 -21.44 -18.60 14.03
N LEU A 40 -20.16 -18.34 13.75
CA LEU A 40 -19.60 -17.01 13.78
C LEU A 40 -20.25 -16.10 12.73
N GLU A 41 -20.50 -16.61 11.53
CA GLU A 41 -21.23 -15.87 10.49
C GLU A 41 -22.69 -15.59 10.91
N ALA A 42 -23.39 -16.56 11.54
CA ALA A 42 -24.74 -16.36 12.03
C ALA A 42 -24.77 -15.24 13.10
N TYR A 43 -23.86 -15.30 14.06
CA TYR A 43 -23.70 -14.25 15.06
C TYR A 43 -23.34 -12.90 14.44
N ALA A 44 -22.42 -12.88 13.50
CA ALA A 44 -22.02 -11.65 12.80
C ALA A 44 -23.17 -10.99 12.01
N ARG A 45 -24.13 -11.79 11.50
CA ARG A 45 -25.38 -11.27 10.88
C ARG A 45 -26.34 -10.73 11.95
N GLU A 46 -26.50 -11.43 13.07
CA GLU A 46 -27.35 -10.98 14.17
C GLU A 46 -26.91 -9.62 14.72
N VAL A 47 -25.61 -9.42 14.90
CA VAL A 47 -25.05 -8.14 15.38
C VAL A 47 -24.91 -7.09 14.28
N GLY A 48 -25.25 -7.42 13.02
CA GLY A 48 -25.22 -6.51 11.88
C GLY A 48 -23.83 -6.28 11.26
N LEU A 49 -22.84 -7.08 11.63
CA LEU A 49 -21.50 -7.02 11.03
C LEU A 49 -21.52 -7.54 9.58
N LEU A 50 -22.25 -8.62 9.31
CA LEU A 50 -22.58 -9.10 7.97
C LEU A 50 -24.01 -8.68 7.59
N ARG A 51 -24.23 -8.35 6.30
CA ARG A 51 -25.53 -7.82 5.82
C ARG A 51 -26.48 -8.93 5.39
N ASP A 52 -25.98 -9.91 4.67
CA ASP A 52 -26.77 -11.02 4.13
C ASP A 52 -25.95 -12.32 4.04
N VAL A 53 -26.56 -13.38 3.52
CA VAL A 53 -25.92 -14.70 3.41
C VAL A 53 -24.82 -14.75 2.35
N GLU A 54 -24.91 -13.88 1.33
CA GLU A 54 -23.95 -13.80 0.23
C GLU A 54 -22.78 -12.85 0.53
N ASP A 55 -22.89 -12.05 1.61
CA ASP A 55 -21.85 -11.11 2.03
C ASP A 55 -20.58 -11.88 2.45
N ARG A 56 -19.52 -11.75 1.67
CA ARG A 56 -18.21 -12.40 1.89
C ARG A 56 -17.10 -11.34 1.90
N PRO A 57 -17.13 -10.43 2.88
CA PRO A 57 -16.09 -9.41 2.98
C PRO A 57 -14.76 -10.04 3.39
N CYS A 58 -13.68 -9.31 3.11
CA CYS A 58 -12.44 -9.49 3.86
C CYS A 58 -12.41 -8.55 5.06
N TYR A 59 -11.56 -8.89 6.01
CA TYR A 59 -11.44 -8.17 7.27
C TYR A 59 -9.99 -7.76 7.51
N THR A 60 -9.80 -6.63 8.16
CA THR A 60 -8.52 -6.21 8.74
C THR A 60 -8.81 -5.58 10.09
N VAL A 61 -7.95 -5.85 11.06
CA VAL A 61 -8.01 -5.17 12.35
C VAL A 61 -6.96 -4.06 12.38
N MET A 62 -7.41 -2.87 12.72
CA MET A 62 -6.55 -1.71 12.96
C MET A 62 -6.63 -1.34 14.45
N VAL A 63 -5.48 -1.19 15.09
CA VAL A 63 -5.37 -0.69 16.47
C VAL A 63 -4.68 0.66 16.44
N SER A 64 -5.32 1.69 16.99
CA SER A 64 -4.82 3.06 16.88
C SER A 64 -4.78 3.78 18.23
N THR A 65 -3.84 4.71 18.35
CA THR A 65 -3.68 5.61 19.48
C THR A 65 -3.60 7.05 19.01
N LEU A 66 -4.19 7.95 19.78
CA LEU A 66 -4.06 9.38 19.61
C LEU A 66 -3.10 9.92 20.68
N LEU A 67 -2.02 10.54 20.25
CA LEU A 67 -1.00 11.10 21.12
C LEU A 67 -1.04 12.64 21.09
N SER A 68 -0.76 13.28 22.21
CA SER A 68 -0.49 14.73 22.22
C SER A 68 0.80 15.06 21.46
N ARG A 69 1.06 16.35 21.24
CA ARG A 69 2.34 16.80 20.65
C ARG A 69 3.55 16.36 21.49
N GLU A 70 3.38 16.26 22.80
CA GLU A 70 4.40 15.82 23.77
C GLU A 70 4.51 14.29 23.89
N GLY A 71 3.66 13.54 23.19
CA GLY A 71 3.68 12.07 23.18
C GLY A 71 2.79 11.39 24.22
N ALA A 72 2.06 12.14 25.04
CA ALA A 72 1.12 11.55 26.00
C ALA A 72 -0.08 10.93 25.30
N ASN A 73 -0.54 9.77 25.76
CA ASN A 73 -1.73 9.09 25.20
C ASN A 73 -3.01 9.89 25.56
N ARG A 74 -3.72 10.35 24.54
CA ARG A 74 -5.00 11.09 24.63
C ARG A 74 -6.15 10.32 23.96
N THR A 75 -5.98 9.03 23.72
CA THR A 75 -6.99 8.19 23.10
C THR A 75 -8.26 8.12 23.96
N THR A 76 -9.40 8.44 23.38
CA THR A 76 -10.71 8.46 24.04
C THR A 76 -11.76 7.70 23.24
N PRO A 77 -12.89 7.30 23.83
CA PRO A 77 -13.97 6.67 23.07
C PRO A 77 -14.49 7.54 21.90
N SER A 78 -14.43 8.86 22.00
CA SER A 78 -14.84 9.78 20.91
C SER A 78 -13.93 9.67 19.69
N PHE A 79 -12.68 9.25 19.86
CA PHE A 79 -11.77 8.99 18.75
C PHE A 79 -12.25 7.81 17.89
N ALA A 80 -12.85 6.77 18.50
CA ALA A 80 -13.45 5.66 17.77
C ALA A 80 -14.55 6.15 16.81
N ALA A 81 -15.45 7.02 17.28
CA ALA A 81 -16.49 7.61 16.43
C ALA A 81 -15.92 8.47 15.28
N SER A 82 -14.76 9.10 15.49
CA SER A 82 -14.09 9.87 14.44
C SER A 82 -13.48 8.96 13.38
N ILE A 83 -12.92 7.82 13.79
CA ILE A 83 -12.41 6.78 12.88
C ILE A 83 -13.56 6.18 12.06
N ASP A 84 -14.68 5.77 12.68
CA ASP A 84 -15.82 5.22 11.97
C ASP A 84 -16.40 6.19 10.95
N ARG A 85 -16.49 7.48 11.30
CA ARG A 85 -16.96 8.51 10.37
C ARG A 85 -16.03 8.69 9.17
N LEU A 86 -14.73 8.60 9.37
CA LEU A 86 -13.76 8.67 8.30
C LEU A 86 -13.81 7.41 7.45
N ALA A 87 -13.78 6.24 8.07
CA ALA A 87 -13.80 4.94 7.40
C ALA A 87 -15.06 4.74 6.55
N ALA A 88 -16.22 5.24 7.00
CA ALA A 88 -17.50 5.12 6.29
C ALA A 88 -17.51 5.70 4.86
N LYS A 89 -16.51 6.51 4.50
CA LYS A 89 -16.33 6.99 3.12
C LYS A 89 -15.85 5.89 2.16
N TYR A 90 -15.19 4.86 2.69
CA TYR A 90 -14.43 3.88 1.92
C TYR A 90 -14.81 2.45 2.25
N LEU A 91 -14.89 2.12 3.55
CA LEU A 91 -15.04 0.79 4.09
C LEU A 91 -16.12 0.74 5.17
N ARG A 92 -16.72 -0.42 5.37
CA ARG A 92 -17.50 -0.66 6.58
C ARG A 92 -16.54 -0.77 7.77
N SER A 93 -16.92 -0.23 8.92
CA SER A 93 -16.08 -0.28 10.11
C SER A 93 -16.92 -0.43 11.38
N VAL A 94 -16.29 -1.03 12.37
CA VAL A 94 -16.78 -1.07 13.74
C VAL A 94 -15.62 -0.76 14.65
N SER A 95 -15.69 0.36 15.37
CA SER A 95 -14.65 0.79 16.28
C SER A 95 -15.12 0.74 17.72
N PHE A 96 -14.25 0.29 18.61
CA PHE A 96 -14.45 0.34 20.06
C PHE A 96 -13.17 0.74 20.79
N PHE A 97 -13.36 1.29 21.99
CA PHE A 97 -12.26 1.68 22.85
C PHE A 97 -11.95 0.58 23.86
N SER A 98 -10.69 0.18 23.96
CA SER A 98 -10.22 -0.83 24.92
C SER A 98 -8.75 -0.57 25.29
N GLY A 99 -8.45 -0.62 26.58
CA GLY A 99 -7.09 -0.55 27.09
C GLY A 99 -6.28 0.69 26.62
N GLY A 100 -6.92 1.87 26.53
CA GLY A 100 -6.25 3.09 26.08
C GLY A 100 -5.98 3.16 24.57
N LYS A 101 -6.62 2.29 23.77
CA LYS A 101 -6.51 2.20 22.32
C LYS A 101 -7.90 2.15 21.69
N VAL A 102 -8.01 2.52 20.42
CA VAL A 102 -9.19 2.22 19.61
C VAL A 102 -8.86 1.01 18.74
N VAL A 103 -9.73 0.01 18.81
CA VAL A 103 -9.69 -1.17 17.95
C VAL A 103 -10.79 -1.00 16.91
N THR A 104 -10.44 -1.14 15.64
CA THR A 104 -11.34 -0.99 14.50
C THR A 104 -11.29 -2.26 13.66
N VAL A 105 -12.42 -2.91 13.48
CA VAL A 105 -12.60 -3.95 12.47
C VAL A 105 -13.05 -3.27 11.19
N LEU A 106 -12.27 -3.39 10.15
CA LEU A 106 -12.56 -2.89 8.81
C LEU A 106 -13.03 -4.04 7.94
N LEU A 107 -14.09 -3.81 7.16
CA LEU A 107 -14.69 -4.79 6.26
C LEU A 107 -14.89 -4.18 4.89
N GLY A 108 -14.62 -4.95 3.86
CA GLY A 108 -14.83 -4.50 2.48
C GLY A 108 -14.76 -5.62 1.46
N ASN A 109 -15.03 -5.25 0.22
CA ASN A 109 -14.92 -6.17 -0.90
C ASN A 109 -13.43 -6.44 -1.20
N PRO A 110 -13.02 -7.71 -1.38
CA PRO A 110 -11.61 -8.03 -1.65
C PRO A 110 -10.98 -7.29 -2.83
N SER A 111 -11.76 -6.89 -3.84
CA SER A 111 -11.24 -6.18 -5.03
C SER A 111 -10.65 -4.81 -4.72
N ASP A 112 -11.27 -4.08 -3.81
CA ASP A 112 -10.97 -2.64 -3.61
C ASP A 112 -10.46 -2.37 -2.18
N PHE A 113 -10.48 -3.40 -1.34
CA PHE A 113 -10.25 -3.27 0.10
C PHE A 113 -8.86 -2.69 0.41
N GLU A 114 -7.86 -3.16 -0.29
CA GLU A 114 -6.48 -2.77 -0.04
C GLU A 114 -6.23 -1.30 -0.41
N GLU A 115 -6.78 -0.85 -1.53
CA GLU A 115 -6.69 0.55 -1.97
C GLU A 115 -7.35 1.48 -0.93
N TYR A 116 -8.56 1.16 -0.52
CA TYR A 116 -9.28 1.97 0.48
C TYR A 116 -8.64 1.92 1.86
N LEU A 117 -8.03 0.80 2.24
CA LEU A 117 -7.28 0.68 3.48
C LEU A 117 -6.06 1.61 3.49
N HIS A 118 -5.33 1.71 2.38
CA HIS A 118 -4.20 2.63 2.26
C HIS A 118 -4.65 4.09 2.30
N ILE A 119 -5.74 4.45 1.60
CA ILE A 119 -6.29 5.80 1.65
C ILE A 119 -6.68 6.17 3.08
N LEU A 120 -7.36 5.27 3.79
CA LEU A 120 -7.73 5.49 5.19
C LEU A 120 -6.51 5.64 6.10
N ALA A 121 -5.49 4.81 5.90
CA ALA A 121 -4.25 4.85 6.65
C ALA A 121 -3.48 6.17 6.48
N ASP A 122 -3.58 6.80 5.32
CA ASP A 122 -2.97 8.11 5.03
C ASP A 122 -3.84 9.28 5.54
N GLU A 123 -5.18 9.19 5.45
CA GLU A 123 -6.08 10.26 5.88
C GLU A 123 -6.21 10.35 7.41
N LEU A 124 -6.15 9.23 8.12
CA LEU A 124 -6.37 9.21 9.57
C LEU A 124 -5.35 10.03 10.37
N PRO A 125 -4.04 9.97 10.11
CA PRO A 125 -3.06 10.86 10.75
C PRO A 125 -3.29 12.33 10.40
N GLN A 126 -3.70 12.64 9.18
CA GLN A 126 -4.00 14.00 8.75
C GLN A 126 -5.23 14.56 9.49
N MET A 127 -6.28 13.75 9.64
CA MET A 127 -7.47 14.09 10.42
C MET A 127 -7.10 14.32 11.89
N ALA A 128 -6.30 13.44 12.50
CA ALA A 128 -5.84 13.56 13.87
C ALA A 128 -5.10 14.89 14.11
N ARG A 129 -4.20 15.27 13.20
CA ARG A 129 -3.48 16.56 13.27
C ARG A 129 -4.40 17.76 13.11
N ARG A 130 -5.32 17.72 12.13
CA ARG A 130 -6.14 18.90 11.79
C ARG A 130 -7.31 19.11 12.74
N ALA A 131 -7.98 18.04 13.17
CA ALA A 131 -9.23 18.12 13.90
C ALA A 131 -9.07 17.83 15.40
N LEU A 132 -8.05 17.09 15.83
CA LEU A 132 -7.88 16.63 17.21
C LEU A 132 -6.60 17.17 17.86
N ASP A 133 -5.83 17.99 17.16
CA ASP A 133 -4.53 18.53 17.60
C ASP A 133 -3.63 17.45 18.20
N GLY A 134 -3.55 16.31 17.51
CA GLY A 134 -2.83 15.13 17.98
C GLY A 134 -2.13 14.39 16.87
N ARG A 135 -1.26 13.45 17.26
CA ARG A 135 -0.59 12.53 16.35
C ARG A 135 -1.25 11.16 16.45
N CYS A 136 -1.64 10.58 15.32
CA CYS A 136 -2.19 9.22 15.27
C CYS A 136 -1.09 8.23 14.94
N ARG A 137 -0.99 7.16 15.72
CA ARG A 137 -0.27 5.95 15.38
C ARG A 137 -1.26 4.83 15.20
N MET A 138 -0.99 3.93 14.28
CA MET A 138 -1.83 2.77 14.06
C MET A 138 -1.00 1.56 13.63
N GLY A 139 -1.40 0.40 14.15
CA GLY A 139 -0.95 -0.90 13.68
C GLY A 139 -2.07 -1.58 12.92
N ILE A 140 -1.77 -2.17 11.79
CA ILE A 140 -2.74 -2.74 10.85
C ILE A 140 -2.36 -4.19 10.57
N SER A 141 -3.28 -5.13 10.81
CA SER A 141 -3.08 -6.55 10.56
C SER A 141 -3.04 -6.89 9.07
N ARG A 142 -2.66 -8.10 8.75
CA ARG A 142 -2.94 -8.69 7.44
C ARG A 142 -4.44 -8.80 7.22
N MET A 143 -4.83 -8.82 5.95
CA MET A 143 -6.20 -9.11 5.56
C MET A 143 -6.52 -10.58 5.82
N VAL A 144 -7.67 -10.84 6.45
CA VAL A 144 -8.20 -12.18 6.72
C VAL A 144 -9.59 -12.34 6.12
N ARG A 145 -9.99 -13.58 5.85
CA ARG A 145 -11.30 -13.89 5.25
C ARG A 145 -12.24 -14.63 6.18
N SER A 146 -11.76 -15.06 7.35
CA SER A 146 -12.53 -15.79 8.36
C SER A 146 -12.71 -14.94 9.60
N LEU A 147 -13.91 -14.96 10.17
CA LEU A 147 -14.21 -14.31 11.46
C LEU A 147 -13.41 -14.94 12.59
N ALA A 148 -13.16 -16.25 12.56
CA ALA A 148 -12.32 -16.93 13.54
C ALA A 148 -10.88 -16.40 13.57
N SER A 149 -10.43 -15.75 12.52
CA SER A 149 -9.08 -15.15 12.44
C SER A 149 -8.98 -13.74 13.02
N LEU A 150 -10.09 -13.12 13.45
CA LEU A 150 -10.11 -11.73 13.95
C LEU A 150 -9.25 -11.54 15.19
N HIS A 151 -9.25 -12.48 16.13
CA HIS A 151 -8.38 -12.40 17.30
C HIS A 151 -6.90 -12.46 16.93
N GLY A 152 -6.52 -13.33 16.01
CA GLY A 152 -5.16 -13.38 15.46
C GLY A 152 -4.78 -12.07 14.79
N ALA A 153 -5.66 -11.51 13.97
CA ALA A 153 -5.47 -10.22 13.33
C ALA A 153 -5.34 -9.07 14.35
N TYR A 154 -6.11 -9.09 15.43
CA TYR A 154 -5.97 -8.12 16.52
C TYR A 154 -4.56 -8.18 17.15
N ARG A 155 -4.05 -9.38 17.45
CA ARG A 155 -2.71 -9.55 18.01
C ARG A 155 -1.63 -9.03 17.05
N GLU A 156 -1.77 -9.30 15.76
CA GLU A 156 -0.89 -8.75 14.72
C GLU A 156 -0.92 -7.22 14.72
N ALA A 157 -2.10 -6.60 14.76
CA ALA A 157 -2.23 -5.15 14.76
C ALA A 157 -1.65 -4.50 16.03
N VAL A 158 -1.81 -5.14 17.20
CA VAL A 158 -1.17 -4.67 18.46
C VAL A 158 0.34 -4.73 18.35
N GLU A 159 0.89 -5.81 17.82
CA GLU A 159 2.34 -5.95 17.65
C GLU A 159 2.88 -4.94 16.63
N ALA A 160 2.16 -4.70 15.52
CA ALA A 160 2.51 -3.68 14.56
C ALA A 160 2.54 -2.29 15.19
N LEU A 161 1.53 -1.94 16.00
CA LEU A 161 1.50 -0.68 16.73
C LEU A 161 2.69 -0.54 17.68
N ARG A 162 3.04 -1.61 18.41
CA ARG A 162 4.17 -1.63 19.35
C ARG A 162 5.50 -1.43 18.64
N GLN A 163 5.73 -2.11 17.54
CA GLN A 163 6.96 -1.98 16.76
C GLN A 163 7.07 -0.59 16.11
N GLY A 164 5.94 -0.01 15.69
CA GLY A 164 5.85 1.35 15.16
C GLY A 164 6.14 2.45 16.17
N GLU A 165 6.27 2.17 17.47
CA GLU A 165 6.60 3.18 18.49
C GLU A 165 7.92 3.92 18.21
N HIS A 166 8.86 3.27 17.54
CA HIS A 166 10.15 3.84 17.18
C HIS A 166 10.17 4.48 15.77
N SER A 167 9.11 4.28 14.98
CA SER A 167 9.04 4.74 13.58
C SER A 167 8.34 6.08 13.40
N GLY A 168 7.81 6.66 14.47
CA GLY A 168 7.13 7.97 14.43
C GLY A 168 5.61 7.88 14.28
N GLU A 169 5.02 8.79 13.50
CA GLU A 169 3.57 8.88 13.26
C GLU A 169 3.17 8.10 12.01
N GLY A 170 1.97 7.55 12.01
CA GLY A 170 1.36 6.93 10.84
C GLY A 170 0.98 5.47 11.02
N ALA A 171 0.73 4.81 9.90
CA ALA A 171 0.34 3.41 9.85
C ALA A 171 1.54 2.48 9.79
N GLN A 172 1.49 1.41 10.56
CA GLN A 172 2.42 0.30 10.50
C GLN A 172 1.65 -0.97 10.14
N PHE A 173 1.89 -1.50 8.97
CA PHE A 173 1.29 -2.76 8.54
C PHE A 173 2.12 -3.94 9.02
N VAL A 174 1.46 -5.04 9.43
CA VAL A 174 2.16 -6.27 9.86
C VAL A 174 3.07 -6.83 8.77
N ARG A 175 2.64 -6.76 7.50
CA ARG A 175 3.45 -7.20 6.36
C ARG A 175 4.76 -6.40 6.19
N ASP A 176 4.81 -5.18 6.76
CA ASP A 176 5.99 -4.32 6.75
C ASP A 176 6.93 -4.59 7.93
N LEU A 177 6.47 -5.43 8.88
CA LEU A 177 7.23 -5.85 10.05
C LEU A 177 8.06 -7.11 9.75
N ALA A 178 8.79 -7.14 8.66
CA ALA A 178 9.78 -8.20 8.45
C ALA A 178 10.77 -8.23 9.62
N PRO A 179 11.26 -9.42 10.04
CA PRO A 179 12.18 -9.53 11.17
C PRO A 179 13.32 -8.51 11.03
N ALA A 180 13.44 -7.68 12.05
CA ALA A 180 14.26 -6.48 12.06
C ALA A 180 15.71 -6.81 11.65
N ALA A 181 16.26 -6.07 10.76
CA ALA A 181 17.63 -5.98 10.25
C ALA A 181 17.98 -6.80 8.99
N GLN A 182 17.49 -8.01 8.78
CA GLN A 182 17.79 -8.76 7.54
C GLN A 182 16.68 -8.62 6.47
N GLY A 183 15.42 -8.39 6.88
CA GLY A 183 14.27 -8.36 5.98
C GLY A 183 14.25 -7.16 5.03
N GLY A 184 14.61 -5.98 5.51
CA GLY A 184 14.58 -4.77 4.68
C GLY A 184 15.68 -4.74 3.61
N GLU A 185 16.86 -5.26 3.91
CA GLU A 185 17.96 -5.39 2.94
C GLU A 185 17.61 -6.44 1.88
N LEU A 186 17.10 -7.60 2.31
CA LEU A 186 16.65 -8.66 1.41
C LEU A 186 15.46 -8.20 0.55
N LEU A 187 14.52 -7.44 1.12
CA LEU A 187 13.42 -6.84 0.38
C LEU A 187 13.93 -5.87 -0.70
N CYS A 188 14.89 -5.01 -0.34
CA CYS A 188 15.51 -4.10 -1.28
C CYS A 188 16.23 -4.87 -2.40
N GLN A 189 16.99 -5.91 -2.07
CA GLN A 189 17.66 -6.75 -3.04
C GLN A 189 16.66 -7.41 -4.01
N ARG A 190 15.59 -8.02 -3.50
CA ARG A 190 14.52 -8.59 -4.34
C ARG A 190 13.84 -7.57 -5.23
N ALA A 191 13.62 -6.35 -4.70
CA ALA A 191 13.04 -5.26 -5.48
C ALA A 191 13.95 -4.86 -6.65
N LEU A 192 15.25 -4.78 -6.43
CA LEU A 192 16.23 -4.44 -7.47
C LEU A 192 16.36 -5.56 -8.51
N GLU A 193 16.33 -6.83 -8.09
CA GLU A 193 16.33 -7.99 -8.99
C GLU A 193 15.08 -7.99 -9.90
N LEU A 194 13.89 -7.72 -9.35
CA LEU A 194 12.66 -7.61 -10.13
C LEU A 194 12.66 -6.40 -11.06
N LEU A 195 13.22 -5.27 -10.61
CA LEU A 195 13.40 -4.08 -11.43
C LEU A 195 14.32 -4.40 -12.63
N ASP A 196 15.44 -5.08 -12.41
CA ASP A 196 16.36 -5.49 -13.45
C ASP A 196 15.76 -6.48 -14.46
N GLN A 197 14.86 -7.35 -14.00
CA GLN A 197 14.13 -8.28 -14.89
C GLN A 197 13.03 -7.60 -15.70
N ARG A 198 12.45 -6.51 -15.17
CA ARG A 198 11.23 -5.89 -15.70
C ARG A 198 11.38 -4.42 -16.13
N TYR A 199 12.55 -3.85 -16.15
CA TYR A 199 12.72 -2.43 -16.50
C TYR A 199 12.16 -2.07 -17.89
N MET A 200 12.05 -3.04 -18.80
CA MET A 200 11.47 -2.88 -20.13
C MET A 200 9.94 -2.77 -20.12
N ASP A 201 9.30 -3.18 -19.04
CA ASP A 201 7.85 -3.07 -18.88
C ASP A 201 7.47 -1.59 -18.67
N ALA A 202 6.68 -1.03 -19.58
CA ALA A 202 6.30 0.38 -19.56
C ALA A 202 5.47 0.74 -18.31
N ASP A 203 4.69 -0.23 -17.79
CA ASP A 203 3.81 -0.06 -16.64
C ASP A 203 4.51 -0.34 -15.30
N LEU A 204 5.82 -0.64 -15.32
CA LEU A 204 6.56 -0.87 -14.08
C LEU A 204 6.61 0.41 -13.25
N SER A 205 6.02 0.35 -12.09
CA SER A 205 5.91 1.43 -11.10
C SER A 205 6.23 0.92 -9.70
N LEU A 206 6.45 1.84 -8.75
CA LEU A 206 6.62 1.47 -7.35
C LEU A 206 5.40 0.70 -6.81
N VAL A 207 4.19 1.07 -7.24
CA VAL A 207 2.93 0.42 -6.85
C VAL A 207 2.87 -0.99 -7.40
N SER A 208 3.14 -1.20 -8.71
CA SER A 208 3.12 -2.54 -9.30
C SER A 208 4.20 -3.44 -8.69
N LEU A 209 5.40 -2.89 -8.41
CA LEU A 209 6.50 -3.63 -7.79
C LEU A 209 6.19 -4.00 -6.34
N SER A 210 5.58 -3.10 -5.57
CA SER A 210 5.18 -3.37 -4.19
C SER A 210 4.10 -4.46 -4.10
N GLY A 211 3.16 -4.48 -5.04
CA GLY A 211 2.16 -5.56 -5.17
C GLY A 211 2.79 -6.93 -5.47
N MET A 212 3.84 -6.97 -6.30
CA MET A 212 4.57 -8.24 -6.57
C MET A 212 5.33 -8.76 -5.36
N LEU A 213 5.74 -7.86 -4.46
CA LEU A 213 6.51 -8.19 -3.25
C LEU A 213 5.63 -8.31 -2.00
N ASP A 214 4.32 -8.12 -2.14
CA ASP A 214 3.35 -8.15 -1.05
C ASP A 214 3.71 -7.21 0.11
N VAL A 215 4.11 -5.99 -0.22
CA VAL A 215 4.45 -4.93 0.75
C VAL A 215 3.77 -3.61 0.36
N SER A 216 3.67 -2.67 1.30
CA SER A 216 3.16 -1.33 0.96
C SER A 216 4.16 -0.53 0.12
N PRO A 217 3.69 0.34 -0.81
CA PRO A 217 4.55 1.21 -1.59
C PRO A 217 5.45 2.10 -0.72
N ASN A 218 4.92 2.60 0.40
CA ASN A 218 5.68 3.44 1.33
C ASN A 218 6.83 2.68 1.99
N HIS A 219 6.57 1.44 2.45
CA HIS A 219 7.61 0.59 3.02
C HIS A 219 8.69 0.26 1.99
N LEU A 220 8.28 -0.16 0.78
CA LEU A 220 9.21 -0.47 -0.30
C LEU A 220 10.07 0.76 -0.67
N SER A 221 9.46 1.94 -0.79
CA SER A 221 10.16 3.20 -1.06
C SER A 221 11.20 3.52 0.01
N ALA A 222 10.83 3.37 1.29
CA ALA A 222 11.73 3.59 2.42
C ALA A 222 12.90 2.58 2.43
N CYS A 223 12.62 1.29 2.16
CA CYS A 223 13.64 0.26 2.06
C CYS A 223 14.62 0.55 0.91
N ILE A 224 14.12 0.84 -0.29
CA ILE A 224 14.97 1.17 -1.44
C ILE A 224 15.83 2.39 -1.13
N LYS A 225 15.24 3.47 -0.58
CA LYS A 225 15.99 4.67 -0.22
C LYS A 225 17.08 4.40 0.81
N LYS A 226 16.77 3.57 1.83
CA LYS A 226 17.68 3.25 2.93
C LYS A 226 18.84 2.36 2.46
N TYR A 227 18.57 1.31 1.70
CA TYR A 227 19.55 0.25 1.39
C TYR A 227 20.20 0.41 0.02
N ALA A 228 19.51 0.98 -0.98
CA ALA A 228 20.09 1.31 -2.28
C ALA A 228 20.58 2.76 -2.39
N GLY A 229 20.29 3.61 -1.40
CA GLY A 229 20.75 5.01 -1.36
C GLY A 229 20.02 5.97 -2.30
N ASP A 230 19.11 5.48 -3.14
CA ASP A 230 18.43 6.27 -4.17
C ASP A 230 16.92 5.94 -4.21
N THR A 231 16.15 6.70 -4.96
CA THR A 231 14.72 6.44 -5.15
C THR A 231 14.48 5.39 -6.23
N PHE A 232 13.36 4.65 -6.12
CA PHE A 232 12.93 3.69 -7.14
C PHE A 232 12.97 4.29 -8.55
N ILE A 233 12.40 5.49 -8.72
CA ILE A 233 12.29 6.12 -10.04
C ILE A 233 13.67 6.46 -10.63
N ASN A 234 14.61 6.92 -9.81
CA ASN A 234 15.95 7.23 -10.26
C ASN A 234 16.70 5.96 -10.68
N ILE A 235 16.55 4.88 -9.91
CA ILE A 235 17.17 3.58 -10.23
C ILE A 235 16.58 3.04 -11.53
N LEU A 236 15.25 3.09 -11.72
CA LEU A 236 14.58 2.64 -12.93
C LEU A 236 15.04 3.44 -14.16
N ILE A 237 15.07 4.77 -14.05
CA ILE A 237 15.54 5.64 -15.15
C ILE A 237 16.99 5.30 -15.49
N ARG A 238 17.88 5.19 -14.52
CA ARG A 238 19.29 4.84 -14.73
C ARG A 238 19.41 3.52 -15.48
N ARG A 239 18.71 2.47 -15.03
CA ARG A 239 18.75 1.15 -15.66
C ARG A 239 18.25 1.17 -17.11
N ARG A 240 17.15 1.88 -17.36
CA ARG A 240 16.62 2.08 -18.72
C ARG A 240 17.56 2.85 -19.63
N MET A 241 18.26 3.84 -19.09
CA MET A 241 19.21 4.65 -19.86
C MET A 241 20.50 3.89 -20.17
N GLU A 242 20.99 3.05 -19.27
CA GLU A 242 22.12 2.15 -19.51
C GLU A 242 21.81 1.18 -20.65
N ALA A 243 20.66 0.51 -20.60
CA ALA A 243 20.19 -0.36 -21.68
C ALA A 243 19.99 0.42 -23.00
N GLY A 244 19.45 1.64 -22.91
CA GLY A 244 19.30 2.52 -24.08
C GLY A 244 20.64 2.88 -24.72
N ARG A 245 21.65 3.17 -23.92
CA ARG A 245 23.02 3.45 -24.40
C ARG A 245 23.60 2.23 -25.09
N GLU A 246 23.49 1.05 -24.52
CA GLU A 246 23.95 -0.19 -25.14
C GLU A 246 23.29 -0.43 -26.52
N LEU A 247 21.97 -0.24 -26.61
CA LEU A 247 21.23 -0.41 -27.86
C LEU A 247 21.59 0.68 -28.90
N VAL A 248 21.78 1.93 -28.49
CA VAL A 248 22.16 3.04 -29.36
C VAL A 248 23.57 2.83 -29.96
N THR A 249 24.50 2.30 -29.17
CA THR A 249 25.89 2.11 -29.59
C THR A 249 26.15 0.76 -30.29
N GLY A 250 25.39 -0.28 -29.89
CA GLY A 250 25.63 -1.65 -30.34
C GLY A 250 24.72 -2.13 -31.49
N THR A 251 23.69 -1.34 -31.87
CA THR A 251 22.72 -1.77 -32.90
C THR A 251 22.35 -0.67 -33.88
N GLU A 252 21.82 -1.08 -35.04
CA GLU A 252 21.25 -0.18 -36.06
C GLU A 252 19.71 0.01 -35.89
N LEU A 253 19.16 -0.37 -34.75
CA LEU A 253 17.72 -0.25 -34.47
C LEU A 253 17.26 1.19 -34.58
N LYS A 254 16.01 1.39 -35.07
CA LYS A 254 15.37 2.71 -35.06
C LYS A 254 15.16 3.19 -33.63
N LEU A 255 15.29 4.50 -33.43
CA LEU A 255 15.15 5.07 -32.08
C LEU A 255 13.81 4.77 -31.40
N GLN A 256 12.74 4.68 -32.21
CA GLN A 256 11.42 4.27 -31.72
C GLN A 256 11.44 2.84 -31.16
N GLU A 257 12.15 1.93 -31.78
CA GLU A 257 12.27 0.56 -31.31
C GLU A 257 13.13 0.49 -30.04
N ILE A 258 14.22 1.25 -29.99
CA ILE A 258 15.07 1.36 -28.79
C ILE A 258 14.26 1.90 -27.61
N SER A 259 13.47 2.98 -27.81
CA SER A 259 12.64 3.54 -26.73
C SER A 259 11.67 2.51 -26.14
N ARG A 260 11.01 1.72 -27.00
CA ARG A 260 10.10 0.64 -26.55
C ARG A 260 10.84 -0.43 -25.75
N ARG A 261 12.00 -0.89 -26.22
CA ARG A 261 12.83 -1.89 -25.52
C ARG A 261 13.37 -1.40 -24.19
N CYS A 262 13.44 -0.09 -24.01
CA CYS A 262 13.79 0.53 -22.74
C CYS A 262 12.58 0.86 -21.85
N GLY A 263 11.36 0.40 -22.20
CA GLY A 263 10.15 0.62 -21.40
C GLY A 263 9.54 2.00 -21.54
N TYR A 264 9.79 2.72 -22.66
CA TYR A 264 9.18 4.00 -22.94
C TYR A 264 8.18 3.90 -24.08
N THR A 265 6.97 4.37 -23.84
CA THR A 265 5.93 4.47 -24.88
C THR A 265 6.13 5.70 -25.77
N ASP A 266 6.76 6.76 -25.26
CA ASP A 266 7.06 8.00 -25.98
C ASP A 266 8.57 8.12 -26.27
N GLN A 267 8.92 8.14 -27.56
CA GLN A 267 10.28 8.31 -28.04
C GLN A 267 10.87 9.69 -27.70
N HIS A 268 10.07 10.75 -27.64
CA HIS A 268 10.54 12.10 -27.32
C HIS A 268 10.95 12.19 -25.86
N TYR A 269 10.13 11.60 -24.97
CA TYR A 269 10.45 11.53 -23.56
C TYR A 269 11.69 10.66 -23.29
N PHE A 270 11.81 9.51 -23.98
CA PHE A 270 13.03 8.71 -23.95
C PHE A 270 14.27 9.54 -24.34
N SER A 271 14.19 10.26 -25.47
CA SER A 271 15.31 11.08 -25.96
C SER A 271 15.70 12.20 -24.98
N TYR A 272 14.71 12.78 -24.31
CA TYR A 272 14.93 13.78 -23.25
C TYR A 272 15.68 13.16 -22.05
N CYS A 273 15.19 12.02 -21.53
CA CYS A 273 15.83 11.31 -20.42
C CYS A 273 17.26 10.86 -20.79
N PHE A 274 17.43 10.34 -22.00
CA PHE A 274 18.72 9.89 -22.51
C PHE A 274 19.72 11.04 -22.57
N LYS A 275 19.34 12.20 -23.14
CA LYS A 275 20.21 13.37 -23.19
C LYS A 275 20.58 13.85 -21.78
N LYS A 276 19.62 13.84 -20.85
CA LYS A 276 19.87 14.23 -19.45
C LYS A 276 20.85 13.29 -18.75
N TYR A 277 20.79 11.99 -19.06
CA TYR A 277 21.63 10.96 -18.45
C TYR A 277 23.01 10.85 -19.11
N CYS A 278 23.06 10.82 -20.45
CA CYS A 278 24.28 10.60 -21.24
C CYS A 278 25.00 11.89 -21.66
N GLY A 279 24.39 13.06 -21.42
CA GLY A 279 24.95 14.37 -21.84
C GLY A 279 24.65 14.74 -23.30
N GLU A 280 24.38 13.79 -24.18
CA GLU A 280 24.08 13.99 -25.59
C GLU A 280 22.85 13.19 -26.05
N SER A 281 22.23 13.60 -27.17
CA SER A 281 21.08 12.87 -27.70
C SER A 281 21.46 11.51 -28.29
N PRO A 282 20.53 10.53 -28.36
CA PRO A 282 20.81 9.22 -28.96
C PRO A 282 21.39 9.32 -30.40
N ASN A 283 20.83 10.21 -31.22
CA ASN A 283 21.27 10.40 -32.58
C ASN A 283 22.65 11.10 -32.67
N ALA A 284 22.96 11.98 -31.72
CA ALA A 284 24.29 12.62 -31.66
C ALA A 284 25.35 11.59 -31.28
N MET A 285 25.07 10.76 -30.25
CA MET A 285 25.96 9.66 -29.83
C MET A 285 26.24 8.71 -31.00
N ARG A 286 25.20 8.27 -31.71
CA ARG A 286 25.35 7.38 -32.86
C ARG A 286 26.20 7.96 -33.96
N ARG A 287 26.01 9.25 -34.34
CA ARG A 287 26.83 9.93 -35.36
C ARG A 287 28.26 10.03 -34.93
N ARG A 288 28.54 10.38 -33.69
CA ARG A 288 29.92 10.49 -33.18
C ARG A 288 30.65 9.14 -33.27
N LEU A 289 30.02 8.06 -32.81
CA LEU A 289 30.63 6.72 -32.88
C LEU A 289 30.81 6.20 -34.31
N SER A 290 29.90 6.55 -35.23
CA SER A 290 30.07 6.20 -36.65
C SER A 290 31.26 6.96 -37.27
N ALA A 291 31.48 8.23 -36.91
CA ALA A 291 32.62 9.01 -37.36
C ALA A 291 33.96 8.47 -36.81
N GLU A 292 33.96 8.03 -35.53
CA GLU A 292 35.14 7.42 -34.90
C GLU A 292 35.52 6.09 -35.59
N ARG A 293 34.56 5.25 -35.97
CA ARG A 293 34.79 3.99 -36.68
C ARG A 293 35.27 4.17 -38.10
N THR A 294 34.90 5.27 -38.76
CA THR A 294 35.36 5.57 -40.13
C THR A 294 36.69 6.32 -40.14
N GLY A 295 37.11 6.96 -39.05
CA GLY A 295 38.37 7.69 -38.90
C GLY A 295 39.59 6.82 -38.52
N GLU A 296 39.38 5.59 -38.02
CA GLU A 296 40.48 4.64 -37.70
C GLU A 296 40.95 3.80 -38.90
N GLY A 297 40.40 4.05 -40.10
CA GLY A 297 40.73 3.33 -41.36
C GLY A 297 41.51 4.17 -42.37
N ALA A 298 42.08 5.32 -41.97
CA ALA A 298 42.87 6.17 -42.88
C ALA A 298 44.34 6.28 -42.47
#